data_0059417294730c8ccbbb7191298cf168
#
_entry.id   0059417294730c8ccbbb7191298cf168
#
_cell.length_a   1.000
_cell.length_b   1.000
_cell.length_c   1.000
_cell.angle_alpha   90.00
_cell.angle_beta   90.00
_cell.angle_gamma   90.00
#
_symmetry.space_group_name_H-M   'P 1'
#
loop_
_entity.id
_entity.type
_entity.pdbx_description
1 polymer ?
#
loop_
_entity_poly.entity_id
_entity_poly.type
_entity_poly.pdbx_seq_one_letter_code
_entity_poly.pdbx_strand_id
1 'polypeptide(L)'
;MAERDLSKRIVYRVDGMRDVRVRRDVVYKHDAGAELLMNIYAPAGLSGDARVPVVFFVHGGPIAADYMPPTQWGVFVSYGELVAASGLVGVTFNHRLFALTDYERARSDVAAATEYVRSHAAELNVDADRIALWCFSGGGPLMTSMLRDRPGYVRCLLAFYAYLQPAEAQLRSKGAGLPIFIARAGLDQPLINETIDRFVREALAGNAMLDCMNHPAGRHGFDILDDDERSREIIARAVAFAQVHVRRSDR
;
A
#
# COMPACT_ATOMS: atom_id res chain seq x y z
N MET A 1 -5.76 19.36 18.39
CA MET A 1 -5.83 18.00 17.83
C MET A 1 -5.12 17.09 18.81
N ALA A 2 -5.75 15.98 19.21
CA ALA A 2 -5.04 15.00 20.04
C ALA A 2 -3.78 14.53 19.29
N GLU A 3 -2.66 14.51 20.00
CA GLU A 3 -1.39 14.01 19.47
C GLU A 3 -1.60 12.57 18.96
N ARG A 4 -1.36 12.32 17.69
CA ARG A 4 -1.51 10.98 17.13
C ARG A 4 -0.39 10.10 17.70
N ASP A 5 -0.76 9.04 18.39
CA ASP A 5 0.20 8.03 18.83
C ASP A 5 0.72 7.24 17.62
N LEU A 6 1.86 7.66 17.09
CA LEU A 6 2.51 7.07 15.93
C LEU A 6 3.16 5.71 16.22
N SER A 7 3.24 5.30 17.48
CA SER A 7 3.77 3.99 17.89
C SER A 7 2.77 2.86 17.69
N LYS A 8 1.49 3.18 17.50
CA LYS A 8 0.42 2.19 17.33
C LYS A 8 0.68 1.28 16.13
N ARG A 9 0.55 0.00 16.41
CA ARG A 9 0.70 -1.08 15.44
C ARG A 9 -0.66 -1.60 14.99
N ILE A 10 -0.70 -2.29 13.86
CA ILE A 10 -1.94 -2.93 13.38
C ILE A 10 -2.46 -3.95 14.41
N VAL A 11 -3.79 -4.08 14.44
CA VAL A 11 -4.50 -4.97 15.39
C VAL A 11 -4.45 -6.45 15.00
N TYR A 12 -4.01 -6.77 13.78
CA TYR A 12 -3.84 -8.13 13.28
C TYR A 12 -2.38 -8.57 13.39
N ARG A 13 -2.19 -9.81 13.87
CA ARG A 13 -0.84 -10.38 14.05
C ARG A 13 -0.82 -11.82 13.57
N VAL A 14 0.32 -12.22 13.02
CA VAL A 14 0.64 -13.61 12.67
C VAL A 14 1.98 -14.00 13.30
N ASP A 15 2.21 -15.29 13.43
CA ASP A 15 3.49 -15.81 13.91
C ASP A 15 4.63 -15.40 12.95
N GLY A 16 5.84 -15.23 13.49
CA GLY A 16 7.02 -14.86 12.71
C GLY A 16 7.18 -13.39 12.36
N MET A 17 6.22 -12.50 12.72
CA MET A 17 6.37 -11.05 12.45
C MET A 17 7.61 -10.43 13.11
N ARG A 18 8.09 -11.00 14.23
CA ARG A 18 9.30 -10.51 14.92
C ARG A 18 10.60 -11.08 14.36
N ASP A 19 10.52 -12.11 13.54
CA ASP A 19 11.67 -12.85 13.03
C ASP A 19 12.09 -12.40 11.63
N VAL A 20 11.35 -11.46 11.04
CA VAL A 20 11.60 -10.95 9.69
C VAL A 20 12.93 -10.17 9.63
N ARG A 21 13.60 -10.25 8.48
CA ARG A 21 14.80 -9.45 8.23
C ARG A 21 14.42 -8.06 7.75
N VAL A 22 15.06 -7.03 8.29
CA VAL A 22 14.77 -5.65 7.92
C VAL A 22 16.05 -4.93 7.49
N ARG A 23 16.05 -4.39 6.26
CA ARG A 23 17.01 -3.38 5.83
C ARG A 23 16.36 -2.02 6.06
N ARG A 24 16.95 -1.21 6.92
CA ARG A 24 16.43 0.11 7.28
C ARG A 24 17.18 1.21 6.54
N ASP A 25 16.51 2.35 6.39
CA ASP A 25 17.08 3.61 5.93
C ASP A 25 17.83 3.50 4.59
N VAL A 26 17.31 2.66 3.68
CA VAL A 26 17.85 2.51 2.33
C VAL A 26 17.52 3.76 1.53
N VAL A 27 18.52 4.48 1.08
CA VAL A 27 18.34 5.66 0.21
C VAL A 27 17.90 5.19 -1.18
N TYR A 28 16.67 5.50 -1.58
CA TYR A 28 16.15 5.12 -2.89
C TYR A 28 16.15 6.28 -3.89
N LYS A 29 16.26 7.51 -3.41
CA LYS A 29 16.26 8.71 -4.25
C LYS A 29 17.04 9.84 -3.59
N HIS A 30 17.88 10.51 -4.36
CA HIS A 30 18.46 11.81 -4.03
C HIS A 30 17.75 12.88 -4.86
N ASP A 31 17.20 13.91 -4.24
CA ASP A 31 16.51 14.99 -4.96
C ASP A 31 16.58 16.31 -4.19
N ALA A 32 17.11 17.35 -4.85
CA ALA A 32 17.26 18.69 -4.30
C ALA A 32 17.94 18.75 -2.90
N GLY A 33 18.96 17.89 -2.68
CA GLY A 33 19.70 17.81 -1.41
C GLY A 33 19.02 17.00 -0.31
N ALA A 34 17.86 16.40 -0.60
CA ALA A 34 17.17 15.47 0.31
C ALA A 34 17.42 14.03 -0.09
N GLU A 35 17.58 13.17 0.91
CA GLU A 35 17.59 11.72 0.76
C GLU A 35 16.21 11.17 1.12
N LEU A 36 15.61 10.40 0.19
CA LEU A 36 14.37 9.71 0.45
C LEU A 36 14.65 8.26 0.82
N LEU A 37 14.12 7.85 1.96
CA LEU A 37 14.45 6.58 2.61
C LEU A 37 13.31 5.58 2.51
N MET A 38 13.68 4.29 2.43
CA MET A 38 12.78 3.16 2.54
C MET A 38 13.29 2.11 3.52
N ASN A 39 12.36 1.35 4.08
CA ASN A 39 12.66 0.12 4.83
C ASN A 39 12.14 -1.10 4.04
N ILE A 40 12.94 -2.15 3.97
CA ILE A 40 12.64 -3.37 3.23
C ILE A 40 12.57 -4.53 4.22
N TYR A 41 11.41 -5.17 4.28
CA TYR A 41 11.09 -6.27 5.18
C TYR A 41 11.04 -7.57 4.37
N ALA A 42 11.85 -8.55 4.71
CA ALA A 42 11.95 -9.82 4.00
C ALA A 42 11.66 -11.01 4.92
N PRO A 43 11.09 -12.11 4.41
CA PRO A 43 10.93 -13.35 5.17
C PRO A 43 12.26 -13.81 5.79
N ALA A 44 12.23 -14.33 7.03
CA ALA A 44 13.41 -14.76 7.76
C ALA A 44 14.26 -15.78 6.99
N GLY A 45 13.61 -16.74 6.32
CA GLY A 45 14.26 -17.80 5.56
C GLY A 45 14.58 -17.47 4.10
N LEU A 46 14.34 -16.23 3.64
CA LEU A 46 14.59 -15.87 2.23
C LEU A 46 16.09 -15.81 1.95
N SER A 47 16.58 -16.66 1.06
CA SER A 47 18.01 -16.77 0.74
C SER A 47 18.25 -17.34 -0.67
N GLY A 48 19.49 -17.31 -1.11
CA GLY A 48 19.91 -17.85 -2.41
C GLY A 48 19.25 -17.13 -3.57
N ASP A 49 18.85 -17.90 -4.59
CA ASP A 49 18.23 -17.37 -5.82
C ASP A 49 16.70 -17.24 -5.74
N ALA A 50 16.10 -17.50 -4.56
CA ALA A 50 14.67 -17.32 -4.37
C ALA A 50 14.26 -15.86 -4.66
N ARG A 51 13.18 -15.68 -5.42
CA ARG A 51 12.59 -14.38 -5.72
C ARG A 51 11.14 -14.39 -5.26
N VAL A 52 10.77 -13.40 -4.46
CA VAL A 52 9.41 -13.29 -3.94
C VAL A 52 8.78 -11.96 -4.36
N PRO A 53 7.44 -11.93 -4.53
CA PRO A 53 6.74 -10.70 -4.86
C PRO A 53 6.86 -9.64 -3.77
N VAL A 54 6.55 -8.38 -4.14
CA VAL A 54 6.71 -7.20 -3.29
C VAL A 54 5.38 -6.49 -3.05
N VAL A 55 5.18 -6.00 -1.83
CA VAL A 55 4.09 -5.09 -1.46
C VAL A 55 4.68 -3.75 -1.05
N PHE A 56 4.34 -2.67 -1.76
CA PHE A 56 4.68 -1.30 -1.39
C PHE A 56 3.54 -0.67 -0.59
N PHE A 57 3.87 -0.08 0.56
CA PHE A 57 2.92 0.65 1.39
C PHE A 57 3.03 2.15 1.13
N VAL A 58 2.02 2.69 0.44
CA VAL A 58 1.93 4.10 0.07
C VAL A 58 1.14 4.83 1.16
N HIS A 59 1.83 5.54 2.02
CA HIS A 59 1.21 6.23 3.16
C HIS A 59 0.25 7.34 2.73
N GLY A 60 -0.65 7.73 3.64
CA GLY A 60 -1.53 8.88 3.46
C GLY A 60 -0.78 10.21 3.60
N GLY A 61 -1.51 11.29 3.43
CA GLY A 61 -1.04 12.66 3.59
C GLY A 61 -2.17 13.67 3.29
N PRO A 62 -1.84 14.95 3.26
CA PRO A 62 -0.51 15.58 3.45
C PRO A 62 0.06 15.40 4.86
N ILE A 63 1.38 15.27 4.94
CA ILE A 63 2.14 15.17 6.19
C ILE A 63 3.21 16.28 6.16
N ALA A 64 3.30 17.10 7.21
CA ALA A 64 4.30 18.16 7.27
C ALA A 64 5.73 17.59 7.12
N ALA A 65 6.61 18.33 6.45
CA ALA A 65 7.94 17.85 6.10
C ALA A 65 8.85 17.57 7.32
N ASP A 66 8.58 18.26 8.44
CA ASP A 66 9.28 18.12 9.72
C ASP A 66 8.66 17.08 10.65
N TYR A 67 7.61 16.39 10.19
CA TYR A 67 6.94 15.35 10.98
C TYR A 67 7.73 14.04 10.95
N MET A 68 7.54 13.20 11.98
CA MET A 68 8.16 11.86 12.02
C MET A 68 7.90 11.11 10.70
N PRO A 69 8.94 10.58 10.05
CA PRO A 69 8.79 9.89 8.77
C PRO A 69 7.88 8.66 8.85
N PRO A 70 6.97 8.44 7.89
CA PRO A 70 6.07 7.29 7.88
C PRO A 70 6.75 5.92 7.99
N THR A 71 7.98 5.77 7.51
CA THR A 71 8.78 4.55 7.70
C THR A 71 9.04 4.17 9.16
N GLN A 72 8.87 5.13 10.09
CA GLN A 72 9.04 4.93 11.55
C GLN A 72 7.70 4.74 12.27
N TRP A 73 6.55 4.93 11.61
CA TRP A 73 5.26 4.75 12.26
C TRP A 73 4.98 3.26 12.52
N GLY A 74 4.48 2.95 13.71
CA GLY A 74 4.16 1.58 14.12
C GLY A 74 3.25 0.84 13.15
N VAL A 75 2.30 1.53 12.52
CA VAL A 75 1.42 0.97 11.48
C VAL A 75 2.22 0.43 10.29
N PHE A 76 3.12 1.23 9.71
CA PHE A 76 3.88 0.81 8.52
C PHE A 76 4.97 -0.21 8.87
N VAL A 77 5.63 -0.06 10.03
CA VAL A 77 6.54 -1.09 10.56
C VAL A 77 5.81 -2.43 10.67
N SER A 78 4.61 -2.44 11.27
CA SER A 78 3.86 -3.69 11.47
C SER A 78 3.28 -4.27 10.18
N TYR A 79 2.90 -3.46 9.20
CA TYR A 79 2.52 -3.94 7.88
C TYR A 79 3.70 -4.57 7.13
N GLY A 80 4.89 -3.95 7.19
CA GLY A 80 6.11 -4.52 6.62
C GLY A 80 6.41 -5.90 7.21
N GLU A 81 6.33 -6.02 8.54
CA GLU A 81 6.53 -7.29 9.24
C GLU A 81 5.44 -8.32 8.89
N LEU A 82 4.16 -7.90 8.81
CA LEU A 82 3.05 -8.78 8.48
C LEU A 82 3.22 -9.44 7.11
N VAL A 83 3.49 -8.65 6.06
CA VAL A 83 3.63 -9.23 4.72
C VAL A 83 4.91 -10.05 4.58
N ALA A 84 5.98 -9.69 5.30
CA ALA A 84 7.20 -10.49 5.30
C ALA A 84 6.99 -11.84 6.00
N ALA A 85 6.31 -11.87 7.15
CA ALA A 85 5.89 -13.11 7.80
C ALA A 85 4.93 -13.95 6.94
N SER A 86 4.20 -13.30 6.02
CA SER A 86 3.30 -13.96 5.06
C SER A 86 4.00 -14.42 3.77
N GLY A 87 5.33 -14.36 3.69
CA GLY A 87 6.13 -14.86 2.58
C GLY A 87 6.23 -13.94 1.37
N LEU A 88 6.06 -12.63 1.57
CA LEU A 88 6.28 -11.58 0.57
C LEU A 88 7.40 -10.64 1.05
N VAL A 89 7.86 -9.72 0.21
CA VAL A 89 8.68 -8.60 0.66
C VAL A 89 7.79 -7.38 0.87
N GLY A 90 7.88 -6.75 2.05
CA GLY A 90 7.22 -5.48 2.35
C GLY A 90 8.17 -4.31 2.14
N VAL A 91 7.72 -3.23 1.51
CA VAL A 91 8.48 -2.00 1.36
C VAL A 91 7.67 -0.83 1.91
N THR A 92 8.19 -0.18 2.94
CA THR A 92 7.68 1.10 3.44
C THR A 92 8.64 2.20 3.05
N PHE A 93 8.16 3.34 2.62
CA PHE A 93 9.00 4.43 2.14
C PHE A 93 8.37 5.79 2.40
N ASN A 94 9.21 6.81 2.44
CA ASN A 94 8.79 8.19 2.61
C ASN A 94 8.63 8.83 1.24
N HIS A 95 7.48 9.41 0.94
CA HIS A 95 7.24 10.25 -0.22
C HIS A 95 6.80 11.65 0.21
N ARG A 96 6.98 12.63 -0.66
CA ARG A 96 6.83 14.06 -0.32
C ARG A 96 5.44 14.61 -0.62
N LEU A 97 4.39 13.98 -0.10
CA LEU A 97 3.04 14.57 -0.09
C LEU A 97 2.89 15.47 1.13
N PHE A 98 3.51 16.66 1.08
CA PHE A 98 3.50 17.64 2.18
C PHE A 98 2.31 18.61 2.09
N ALA A 99 1.78 18.80 0.88
CA ALA A 99 0.58 19.60 0.61
C ALA A 99 -0.25 18.94 -0.50
N LEU A 100 -1.50 19.34 -0.67
CA LEU A 100 -2.38 18.83 -1.75
C LEU A 100 -1.85 19.15 -3.15
N THR A 101 -0.98 20.14 -3.29
CA THR A 101 -0.30 20.50 -4.55
C THR A 101 0.86 19.55 -4.89
N ASP A 102 1.28 18.68 -3.98
CA ASP A 102 2.49 17.88 -4.12
C ASP A 102 2.26 16.49 -4.77
N TYR A 103 1.05 16.20 -5.23
CA TYR A 103 0.73 14.87 -5.77
C TYR A 103 1.64 14.44 -6.93
N GLU A 104 2.04 15.34 -7.81
CA GLU A 104 2.97 15.01 -8.92
C GLU A 104 4.35 14.63 -8.39
N ARG A 105 4.86 15.37 -7.40
CA ARG A 105 6.12 15.05 -6.72
C ARG A 105 6.05 13.71 -6.00
N ALA A 106 4.97 13.47 -5.26
CA ALA A 106 4.76 12.21 -4.57
C ALA A 106 4.64 11.01 -5.54
N ARG A 107 3.99 11.19 -6.71
CA ARG A 107 3.97 10.15 -7.77
C ARG A 107 5.37 9.85 -8.28
N SER A 108 6.19 10.88 -8.52
CA SER A 108 7.59 10.69 -8.91
C SER A 108 8.38 9.92 -7.84
N ASP A 109 8.08 10.15 -6.55
CA ASP A 109 8.73 9.43 -5.47
C ASP A 109 8.27 7.97 -5.40
N VAL A 110 6.99 7.68 -5.59
CA VAL A 110 6.45 6.31 -5.71
C VAL A 110 7.11 5.57 -6.88
N ALA A 111 7.21 6.21 -8.04
CA ALA A 111 7.85 5.62 -9.22
C ALA A 111 9.34 5.34 -8.96
N ALA A 112 10.06 6.27 -8.34
CA ALA A 112 11.47 6.09 -7.99
C ALA A 112 11.70 4.95 -6.99
N ALA A 113 10.84 4.86 -5.94
CA ALA A 113 10.90 3.77 -4.97
C ALA A 113 10.66 2.40 -5.64
N THR A 114 9.68 2.33 -6.54
CA THR A 114 9.39 1.11 -7.29
C THR A 114 10.55 0.73 -8.19
N GLU A 115 11.12 1.68 -8.93
CA GLU A 115 12.24 1.44 -9.84
C GLU A 115 13.52 1.04 -9.10
N TYR A 116 13.78 1.64 -7.93
CA TYR A 116 14.91 1.23 -7.08
C TYR A 116 14.82 -0.26 -6.73
N VAL A 117 13.67 -0.71 -6.24
CA VAL A 117 13.50 -2.13 -5.85
C VAL A 117 13.59 -3.04 -7.07
N ARG A 118 13.07 -2.64 -8.23
CA ARG A 118 13.14 -3.42 -9.47
C ARG A 118 14.57 -3.54 -9.99
N SER A 119 15.32 -2.44 -10.01
CA SER A 119 16.72 -2.43 -10.46
C SER A 119 17.67 -3.19 -9.52
N HIS A 120 17.32 -3.32 -8.24
CA HIS A 120 18.06 -4.10 -7.24
C HIS A 120 17.43 -5.46 -6.93
N ALA A 121 16.56 -5.96 -7.81
CA ALA A 121 15.75 -7.15 -7.56
C ALA A 121 16.59 -8.39 -7.19
N ALA A 122 17.74 -8.57 -7.82
CA ALA A 122 18.64 -9.69 -7.53
C ALA A 122 19.22 -9.61 -6.11
N GLU A 123 19.69 -8.45 -5.70
CA GLU A 123 20.25 -8.19 -4.37
C GLU A 123 19.20 -8.32 -3.27
N LEU A 124 17.98 -7.85 -3.55
CA LEU A 124 16.88 -7.83 -2.61
C LEU A 124 16.09 -9.14 -2.54
N ASN A 125 16.41 -10.11 -3.39
CA ASN A 125 15.66 -11.36 -3.53
C ASN A 125 14.18 -11.16 -3.88
N VAL A 126 13.87 -10.18 -4.72
CA VAL A 126 12.50 -9.85 -5.13
C VAL A 126 12.23 -10.19 -6.59
N ASP A 127 10.97 -10.47 -6.89
CA ASP A 127 10.48 -10.59 -8.26
C ASP A 127 10.06 -9.19 -8.75
N ALA A 128 10.85 -8.63 -9.67
CA ALA A 128 10.69 -7.27 -10.19
C ALA A 128 9.36 -7.04 -10.94
N ASP A 129 8.69 -8.12 -11.37
CA ASP A 129 7.49 -8.08 -12.18
C ASP A 129 6.22 -8.48 -11.41
N ARG A 130 6.32 -8.61 -10.08
CA ARG A 130 5.21 -9.01 -9.20
C ARG A 130 5.07 -8.08 -8.01
N ILE A 131 4.49 -6.91 -8.27
CA ILE A 131 4.36 -5.84 -7.29
C ILE A 131 2.89 -5.59 -6.97
N ALA A 132 2.55 -5.47 -5.68
CA ALA A 132 1.30 -4.90 -5.19
C ALA A 132 1.56 -3.50 -4.62
N LEU A 133 0.62 -2.58 -4.83
CA LEU A 133 0.62 -1.28 -4.17
C LEU A 133 -0.55 -1.23 -3.17
N TRP A 134 -0.27 -0.88 -1.93
CA TRP A 134 -1.25 -0.74 -0.86
C TRP A 134 -1.27 0.69 -0.35
N CYS A 135 -2.32 1.42 -0.74
CA CYS A 135 -2.47 2.84 -0.45
C CYS A 135 -3.38 3.08 0.76
N PHE A 136 -3.09 4.14 1.50
CA PHE A 136 -3.84 4.55 2.68
C PHE A 136 -4.29 6.01 2.57
N SER A 137 -5.53 6.31 3.00
CA SER A 137 -5.99 7.68 3.21
C SER A 137 -5.71 8.60 2.00
N GLY A 138 -5.05 9.74 2.20
CA GLY A 138 -4.63 10.67 1.14
C GLY A 138 -3.63 10.11 0.13
N GLY A 139 -3.12 8.89 0.31
CA GLY A 139 -2.32 8.18 -0.70
C GLY A 139 -3.12 7.61 -1.88
N GLY A 140 -4.46 7.57 -1.78
CA GLY A 140 -5.33 7.03 -2.83
C GLY A 140 -5.10 7.63 -4.22
N PRO A 141 -4.98 8.95 -4.41
CA PRO A 141 -4.72 9.54 -5.73
C PRO A 141 -3.41 9.10 -6.37
N LEU A 142 -2.44 8.62 -5.59
CA LEU A 142 -1.20 8.05 -6.12
C LEU A 142 -1.43 6.69 -6.79
N MET A 143 -2.46 5.95 -6.37
CA MET A 143 -2.90 4.70 -6.99
C MET A 143 -3.53 4.93 -8.39
N THR A 144 -4.19 6.07 -8.60
CA THR A 144 -4.93 6.35 -9.84
C THR A 144 -4.03 6.33 -11.07
N SER A 145 -2.77 6.79 -10.95
CA SER A 145 -1.81 6.72 -12.05
C SER A 145 -1.52 5.27 -12.47
N MET A 146 -1.43 4.35 -11.50
CA MET A 146 -1.21 2.93 -11.77
C MET A 146 -2.41 2.28 -12.48
N LEU A 147 -3.63 2.70 -12.14
CA LEU A 147 -4.84 2.29 -12.86
C LEU A 147 -4.84 2.77 -14.31
N ARG A 148 -4.38 3.99 -14.57
CA ARG A 148 -4.30 4.58 -15.89
C ARG A 148 -3.19 3.95 -16.74
N ASP A 149 -1.98 3.90 -16.18
CA ASP A 149 -0.77 3.54 -16.91
C ASP A 149 -0.56 2.02 -16.99
N ARG A 150 -1.10 1.28 -16.03
CA ARG A 150 -1.07 -0.20 -15.92
C ARG A 150 0.30 -0.79 -16.26
N PRO A 151 1.34 -0.44 -15.55
CA PRO A 151 2.66 -1.01 -15.81
C PRO A 151 2.60 -2.53 -15.54
N GLY A 152 3.13 -3.34 -16.46
CA GLY A 152 3.00 -4.79 -16.44
C GLY A 152 3.53 -5.48 -15.16
N TYR A 153 4.37 -4.81 -14.40
CA TYR A 153 4.90 -5.31 -13.12
C TYR A 153 3.94 -5.11 -11.94
N VAL A 154 2.91 -4.25 -12.05
CA VAL A 154 1.90 -4.08 -10.99
C VAL A 154 0.80 -5.12 -11.19
N ARG A 155 0.59 -5.97 -10.19
CA ARG A 155 -0.33 -7.11 -10.25
C ARG A 155 -1.66 -6.88 -9.54
N CYS A 156 -1.68 -6.04 -8.51
CA CYS A 156 -2.91 -5.63 -7.85
C CYS A 156 -2.73 -4.34 -7.07
N LEU A 157 -3.86 -3.72 -6.72
CA LEU A 157 -3.92 -2.50 -5.90
C LEU A 157 -4.80 -2.75 -4.68
N LEU A 158 -4.39 -2.19 -3.53
CA LEU A 158 -5.17 -2.20 -2.31
C LEU A 158 -5.33 -0.76 -1.79
N ALA A 159 -6.52 -0.43 -1.29
CA ALA A 159 -6.84 0.89 -0.78
C ALA A 159 -7.58 0.77 0.56
N PHE A 160 -6.99 1.29 1.65
CA PHE A 160 -7.60 1.32 2.97
C PHE A 160 -8.06 2.74 3.29
N TYR A 161 -9.35 2.91 3.54
CA TYR A 161 -9.98 4.19 3.86
C TYR A 161 -9.38 5.35 3.05
N ALA A 162 -9.16 5.09 1.76
CA ALA A 162 -8.43 6.00 0.90
C ALA A 162 -9.35 7.00 0.19
N TYR A 163 -8.86 8.23 0.00
CA TYR A 163 -9.49 9.19 -0.89
C TYR A 163 -9.31 8.73 -2.33
N LEU A 164 -10.39 8.34 -3.02
CA LEU A 164 -10.32 7.79 -4.36
C LEU A 164 -10.87 8.78 -5.40
N GLN A 165 -10.08 9.04 -6.44
CA GLN A 165 -10.52 9.85 -7.57
C GLN A 165 -11.41 9.04 -8.52
N PRO A 166 -12.25 9.69 -9.35
CA PRO A 166 -13.06 9.01 -10.36
C PRO A 166 -12.20 8.12 -11.26
N ALA A 167 -12.64 6.89 -11.45
CA ALA A 167 -11.89 5.86 -12.17
C ALA A 167 -12.48 5.51 -13.54
N GLU A 168 -13.62 6.10 -13.91
CA GLU A 168 -14.41 5.67 -15.06
C GLU A 168 -13.59 5.55 -16.37
N ALA A 169 -12.81 6.58 -16.70
CA ALA A 169 -11.97 6.59 -17.89
C ALA A 169 -10.82 5.59 -17.83
N GLN A 170 -10.30 5.31 -16.63
CA GLN A 170 -9.17 4.41 -16.40
C GLN A 170 -9.59 2.94 -16.41
N LEU A 171 -10.82 2.63 -15.98
CA LEU A 171 -11.32 1.26 -15.86
C LEU A 171 -11.91 0.70 -17.15
N ARG A 172 -12.50 1.55 -18.00
CA ARG A 172 -13.17 1.12 -19.24
C ARG A 172 -12.23 0.85 -20.42
N SER A 173 -11.00 1.33 -20.40
CA SER A 173 -10.20 1.42 -21.61
C SER A 173 -9.43 0.15 -22.02
N LYS A 174 -9.31 -0.91 -21.22
CA LYS A 174 -8.39 -2.03 -21.51
C LYS A 174 -8.80 -3.45 -21.04
N GLY A 175 -10.07 -3.81 -21.01
CA GLY A 175 -10.49 -5.20 -20.67
C GLY A 175 -10.32 -5.57 -19.20
N ALA A 176 -10.22 -6.86 -18.88
CA ALA A 176 -10.07 -7.36 -17.51
C ALA A 176 -8.93 -6.62 -16.80
N GLY A 177 -9.32 -5.75 -15.89
CA GLY A 177 -8.44 -4.75 -15.30
C GLY A 177 -7.52 -5.31 -14.22
N LEU A 178 -6.69 -4.44 -13.72
CA LEU A 178 -5.88 -4.69 -12.54
C LEU A 178 -6.80 -5.00 -11.35
N PRO A 179 -6.58 -6.12 -10.62
CA PRO A 179 -7.37 -6.46 -9.43
C PRO A 179 -7.25 -5.39 -8.36
N ILE A 180 -8.38 -5.01 -7.74
CA ILE A 180 -8.45 -3.94 -6.74
C ILE A 180 -9.12 -4.48 -5.47
N PHE A 181 -8.51 -4.22 -4.31
CA PHE A 181 -9.11 -4.44 -3.00
C PHE A 181 -9.38 -3.10 -2.31
N ILE A 182 -10.58 -2.91 -1.80
CA ILE A 182 -10.96 -1.71 -1.05
C ILE A 182 -11.44 -2.09 0.34
N ALA A 183 -10.87 -1.44 1.36
CA ALA A 183 -11.36 -1.46 2.73
C ALA A 183 -11.96 -0.09 3.08
N ARG A 184 -13.28 -0.06 3.31
CA ARG A 184 -14.06 1.12 3.64
C ARG A 184 -14.30 1.18 5.15
N ALA A 185 -14.02 2.32 5.77
CA ALA A 185 -14.33 2.59 7.17
C ALA A 185 -15.70 3.31 7.27
N GLY A 186 -16.70 2.66 7.87
CA GLY A 186 -18.07 3.15 7.90
C GLY A 186 -18.26 4.48 8.64
N LEU A 187 -17.44 4.72 9.67
CA LEU A 187 -17.44 5.94 10.48
C LEU A 187 -16.36 6.95 10.05
N ASP A 188 -15.84 6.83 8.83
CA ASP A 188 -14.91 7.80 8.26
C ASP A 188 -15.59 9.13 7.93
N GLN A 189 -14.80 10.14 7.59
CA GLN A 189 -15.29 11.41 7.09
C GLN A 189 -16.21 11.19 5.87
N PRO A 190 -17.37 11.86 5.80
CA PRO A 190 -18.32 11.68 4.70
C PRO A 190 -17.69 11.79 3.32
N LEU A 191 -16.80 12.78 3.12
CA LEU A 191 -16.12 13.00 1.85
C LEU A 191 -15.29 11.76 1.42
N ILE A 192 -14.58 11.10 2.33
CA ILE A 192 -13.80 9.90 2.00
C ILE A 192 -14.74 8.78 1.56
N ASN A 193 -15.79 8.52 2.35
CA ASN A 193 -16.77 7.48 2.02
C ASN A 193 -17.50 7.76 0.70
N GLU A 194 -17.87 9.01 0.40
CA GLU A 194 -18.47 9.40 -0.87
C GLU A 194 -17.54 9.10 -2.07
N THR A 195 -16.23 9.36 -1.92
CA THR A 195 -15.28 9.07 -2.99
C THR A 195 -15.11 7.57 -3.20
N ILE A 196 -15.06 6.77 -2.12
CA ILE A 196 -15.01 5.30 -2.18
C ILE A 196 -16.28 4.75 -2.83
N ASP A 197 -17.45 5.18 -2.38
CA ASP A 197 -18.75 4.68 -2.87
C ASP A 197 -18.93 5.00 -4.36
N ARG A 198 -18.47 6.17 -4.81
CA ARG A 198 -18.44 6.53 -6.23
C ARG A 198 -17.49 5.64 -7.02
N PHE A 199 -16.25 5.47 -6.53
CA PHE A 199 -15.25 4.63 -7.19
C PHE A 199 -15.75 3.18 -7.34
N VAL A 200 -16.35 2.60 -6.29
CA VAL A 200 -16.90 1.24 -6.32
C VAL A 200 -17.99 1.12 -7.38
N ARG A 201 -18.94 2.07 -7.45
CA ARG A 201 -19.99 2.08 -8.48
C ARG A 201 -19.41 2.14 -9.90
N GLU A 202 -18.43 3.01 -10.13
CA GLU A 202 -17.78 3.16 -11.42
C GLU A 202 -16.98 1.90 -11.82
N ALA A 203 -16.28 1.31 -10.85
CA ALA A 203 -15.53 0.07 -11.06
C ALA A 203 -16.45 -1.10 -11.45
N LEU A 204 -17.56 -1.27 -10.72
CA LEU A 204 -18.56 -2.31 -11.04
C LEU A 204 -19.24 -2.05 -12.38
N ALA A 205 -19.59 -0.81 -12.70
CA ALA A 205 -20.15 -0.44 -14.01
C ALA A 205 -19.14 -0.69 -15.15
N GLY A 206 -17.84 -0.60 -14.88
CA GLY A 206 -16.75 -0.94 -15.79
C GLY A 206 -16.38 -2.42 -15.82
N ASN A 207 -17.08 -3.27 -15.07
CA ASN A 207 -16.78 -4.72 -14.92
C ASN A 207 -15.35 -4.97 -14.43
N ALA A 208 -14.85 -4.12 -13.51
CA ALA A 208 -13.54 -4.29 -12.91
C ALA A 208 -13.50 -5.49 -11.95
N MET A 209 -12.33 -6.10 -11.80
CA MET A 209 -12.07 -7.10 -10.77
C MET A 209 -11.88 -6.38 -9.42
N LEU A 210 -12.94 -6.31 -8.63
CA LEU A 210 -13.01 -5.53 -7.40
C LEU A 210 -13.53 -6.37 -6.23
N ASP A 211 -12.75 -6.40 -5.15
CA ASP A 211 -13.18 -6.85 -3.83
C ASP A 211 -13.34 -5.61 -2.94
N CYS A 212 -14.52 -5.44 -2.32
CA CYS A 212 -14.77 -4.34 -1.41
C CYS A 212 -15.28 -4.87 -0.06
N MET A 213 -14.58 -4.53 1.02
CA MET A 213 -14.98 -4.85 2.39
C MET A 213 -15.32 -3.58 3.16
N ASN A 214 -16.54 -3.53 3.69
CA ASN A 214 -16.97 -2.46 4.57
C ASN A 214 -16.79 -2.85 6.03
N HIS A 215 -16.23 -1.96 6.85
CA HIS A 215 -16.25 -2.03 8.31
C HIS A 215 -17.28 -1.05 8.85
N PRO A 216 -18.52 -1.47 9.13
CA PRO A 216 -19.63 -0.54 9.46
C PRO A 216 -19.33 0.38 10.63
N ALA A 217 -18.67 -0.14 11.68
CA ALA A 217 -18.26 0.60 12.87
C ALA A 217 -16.81 1.08 12.83
N GLY A 218 -16.08 0.86 11.72
CA GLY A 218 -14.66 1.21 11.59
C GLY A 218 -14.45 2.71 11.44
N ARG A 219 -13.50 3.22 12.20
CA ARG A 219 -13.01 4.61 12.09
C ARG A 219 -11.93 4.73 11.04
N HIS A 220 -11.62 5.94 10.61
CA HIS A 220 -10.41 6.20 9.82
C HIS A 220 -9.17 5.68 10.55
N GLY A 221 -8.45 4.71 9.96
CA GLY A 221 -7.36 4.02 10.66
C GLY A 221 -7.84 2.87 11.57
N PHE A 222 -8.96 2.21 11.24
CA PHE A 222 -9.53 1.09 12.01
C PHE A 222 -8.49 -0.03 12.25
N ASP A 223 -7.55 -0.16 11.35
CA ASP A 223 -6.48 -1.17 11.39
C ASP A 223 -5.50 -0.99 12.58
N ILE A 224 -5.48 0.20 13.20
CA ILE A 224 -4.70 0.51 14.42
C ILE A 224 -5.57 1.01 15.57
N LEU A 225 -6.82 1.40 15.32
CA LEU A 225 -7.70 2.04 16.31
C LEU A 225 -8.79 1.11 16.83
N ASP A 226 -9.26 0.17 16.01
CA ASP A 226 -10.41 -0.66 16.31
C ASP A 226 -9.96 -2.12 16.41
N ASP A 227 -9.61 -2.54 17.65
CA ASP A 227 -9.14 -3.91 17.92
C ASP A 227 -10.33 -4.87 18.05
N ASP A 228 -10.95 -5.16 16.92
CA ASP A 228 -12.09 -6.06 16.79
C ASP A 228 -11.89 -7.14 15.71
N GLU A 229 -12.82 -8.08 15.64
CA GLU A 229 -12.76 -9.20 14.68
C GLU A 229 -12.84 -8.70 13.23
N ARG A 230 -13.67 -7.67 12.97
CA ARG A 230 -13.86 -7.16 11.62
C ARG A 230 -12.60 -6.46 11.08
N SER A 231 -11.92 -5.70 11.90
CA SER A 231 -10.63 -5.09 11.55
C SER A 231 -9.59 -6.17 11.19
N ARG A 232 -9.49 -7.20 12.05
CA ARG A 232 -8.56 -8.33 11.81
C ARG A 232 -8.91 -9.11 10.55
N GLU A 233 -10.19 -9.37 10.30
CA GLU A 233 -10.66 -10.03 9.08
C GLU A 233 -10.29 -9.25 7.82
N ILE A 234 -10.55 -7.93 7.80
CA ILE A 234 -10.24 -7.08 6.65
C ILE A 234 -8.73 -7.09 6.34
N ILE A 235 -7.88 -6.96 7.37
CA ILE A 235 -6.42 -7.00 7.18
C ILE A 235 -5.99 -8.38 6.65
N ALA A 236 -6.48 -9.47 7.23
CA ALA A 236 -6.17 -10.83 6.79
C ALA A 236 -6.58 -11.06 5.33
N ARG A 237 -7.78 -10.61 4.93
CA ARG A 237 -8.28 -10.70 3.56
C ARG A 237 -7.45 -9.87 2.58
N ALA A 238 -7.01 -8.69 2.97
CA ALA A 238 -6.15 -7.85 2.14
C ALA A 238 -4.78 -8.52 1.89
N VAL A 239 -4.17 -9.13 2.90
CA VAL A 239 -2.94 -9.92 2.73
C VAL A 239 -3.17 -11.11 1.80
N ALA A 240 -4.24 -11.88 2.00
CA ALA A 240 -4.59 -13.01 1.14
C ALA A 240 -4.84 -12.58 -0.32
N PHE A 241 -5.54 -11.45 -0.51
CA PHE A 241 -5.75 -10.85 -1.83
C PHE A 241 -4.41 -10.51 -2.52
N ALA A 242 -3.52 -9.81 -1.82
CA ALA A 242 -2.19 -9.50 -2.35
C ALA A 242 -1.44 -10.79 -2.74
N GLN A 243 -1.39 -11.80 -1.84
CA GLN A 243 -0.71 -13.08 -2.10
C GLN A 243 -1.24 -13.79 -3.35
N VAL A 244 -2.56 -13.82 -3.54
CA VAL A 244 -3.20 -14.47 -4.70
C VAL A 244 -2.81 -13.77 -5.99
N HIS A 245 -2.92 -12.44 -6.02
CA HIS A 245 -2.75 -11.69 -7.27
C HIS A 245 -1.29 -11.48 -7.67
N VAL A 246 -0.38 -11.31 -6.71
CA VAL A 246 1.06 -11.20 -7.04
C VAL A 246 1.69 -12.55 -7.43
N ARG A 247 1.07 -13.70 -7.05
CA ARG A 247 1.60 -15.03 -7.40
C ARG A 247 1.01 -15.59 -8.70
N ARG A 248 -0.02 -14.99 -9.26
CA ARG A 248 -0.59 -15.42 -10.55
C ARG A 248 0.46 -15.27 -11.65
N SER A 249 0.76 -16.37 -12.32
CA SER A 249 1.49 -16.34 -13.59
C SER A 249 0.58 -15.76 -14.65
N ASP A 250 1.12 -14.95 -15.55
CA ASP A 250 0.42 -14.56 -16.76
C ASP A 250 0.10 -15.85 -17.55
N ARG A 251 -1.19 -16.11 -17.80
CA ARG A 251 -1.64 -17.14 -18.73
C ARG A 251 -1.72 -16.57 -20.12
#